data_6b974098abd0514ad28272dc4891174c
#
_entry.id   6b974098abd0514ad28272dc4891174c
#
_cell.length_a   1.000
_cell.length_b   1.000
_cell.length_c   1.000
_cell.angle_alpha   90.00
_cell.angle_beta   90.00
_cell.angle_gamma   90.00
#
_symmetry.space_group_name_H-M   'P 1'
#
loop_
_entity.id
_entity.type
_entity.pdbx_description
1 polymer ?
#
loop_
_entity_poly.entity_id
_entity_poly.type
_entity_poly.pdbx_seq_one_letter_code
_entity_poly.pdbx_strand_id
1 'polypeptide(L)'
;MYAPNINSYKRYQAGSFAPTAVRWGADNRTCSLRVVGHGPSLRVENRVPGADVNPYLAIAAMAAGAVHGISHELSLEEMYAGNAYEDADAPHVPSTLRDALVLWEESELARAAFGDEVVAHYANNARVELAAFDAAVTDWELLRGFERL
;
A
#
# COMPACT_ATOMS: atom_id res chain seq x y z
N MET A 1 6.45 2.73 1.56
CA MET A 1 6.35 3.10 2.99
C MET A 1 5.30 2.30 3.76
N TYR A 2 4.15 1.95 3.16
CA TYR A 2 3.06 1.21 3.85
C TYR A 2 3.23 -0.30 3.88
N ALA A 3 4.07 -0.85 3.01
CA ALA A 3 4.31 -2.29 2.85
C ALA A 3 5.79 -2.49 2.48
N PRO A 4 6.70 -2.52 3.49
CA PRO A 4 8.14 -2.43 3.24
C PRO A 4 8.80 -3.74 2.83
N ASN A 5 8.15 -4.88 3.08
CA ASN A 5 8.72 -6.21 2.89
C ASN A 5 7.98 -7.00 1.80
N ILE A 6 8.61 -8.01 1.25
CA ILE A 6 7.97 -8.94 0.28
C ILE A 6 6.72 -9.57 0.87
N ASN A 7 6.78 -9.98 2.14
CA ASN A 7 5.65 -10.61 2.82
C ASN A 7 4.47 -9.67 3.06
N SER A 8 4.70 -8.34 3.11
CA SER A 8 3.64 -7.34 3.32
C SER A 8 2.53 -7.44 2.28
N TYR A 9 2.88 -7.76 1.04
CA TYR A 9 1.95 -7.81 -0.11
C TYR A 9 1.05 -9.04 -0.12
N LYS A 10 1.44 -10.13 0.56
CA LYS A 10 0.60 -11.34 0.69
C LYS A 10 -0.70 -11.08 1.44
N ARG A 11 -0.78 -9.96 2.15
CA ARG A 11 -1.96 -9.51 2.87
C ARG A 11 -3.04 -8.94 1.93
N TYR A 12 -2.67 -8.36 0.78
CA TYR A 12 -3.60 -7.70 -0.14
C TYR A 12 -4.34 -8.70 -1.02
N GLN A 13 -5.34 -9.36 -0.43
CA GLN A 13 -6.15 -10.38 -1.07
C GLN A 13 -7.63 -10.17 -0.75
N ALA A 14 -8.51 -10.49 -1.70
CA ALA A 14 -9.95 -10.44 -1.49
C ALA A 14 -10.35 -11.29 -0.26
N GLY A 15 -11.23 -10.76 0.57
CA GLY A 15 -11.69 -11.42 1.79
C GLY A 15 -10.76 -11.30 3.00
N SER A 16 -9.56 -10.74 2.86
CA SER A 16 -8.60 -10.56 3.96
C SER A 16 -8.88 -9.33 4.83
N PHE A 17 -9.83 -8.49 4.44
CA PHE A 17 -10.05 -7.13 4.96
C PHE A 17 -8.85 -6.18 4.81
N ALA A 18 -7.80 -6.57 4.11
CA ALA A 18 -6.82 -5.64 3.58
C ALA A 18 -7.30 -5.13 2.21
N PRO A 19 -7.16 -3.85 1.90
CA PRO A 19 -7.68 -3.30 0.66
C PRO A 19 -6.85 -3.76 -0.53
N THR A 20 -7.51 -4.05 -1.65
CA THR A 20 -6.88 -4.30 -2.95
C THR A 20 -7.06 -3.14 -3.92
N ALA A 21 -8.02 -2.26 -3.63
CA ALA A 21 -8.41 -1.12 -4.46
C ALA A 21 -8.28 0.20 -3.69
N VAL A 22 -7.92 1.26 -4.40
CA VAL A 22 -7.84 2.62 -3.86
C VAL A 22 -9.22 3.25 -3.96
N ARG A 23 -10.00 3.12 -2.87
CA ARG A 23 -11.33 3.72 -2.70
C ARG A 23 -11.48 4.22 -1.26
N TRP A 24 -12.45 5.10 -1.04
CA TRP A 24 -12.88 5.49 0.28
C TRP A 24 -14.38 5.20 0.49
N GLY A 25 -14.77 4.92 1.73
CA GLY A 25 -16.16 4.60 2.03
C GLY A 25 -16.50 4.76 3.50
N ALA A 26 -17.80 5.02 3.78
CA ALA A 26 -18.31 5.09 5.13
C ALA A 26 -18.46 3.68 5.70
N ASP A 27 -17.76 3.42 6.79
CA ASP A 27 -17.69 2.14 7.50
C ASP A 27 -17.40 0.91 6.61
N ASN A 28 -16.75 1.15 5.46
CA ASN A 28 -16.49 0.13 4.46
C ASN A 28 -15.07 -0.46 4.64
N ARG A 29 -15.00 -1.72 5.09
CA ARG A 29 -13.73 -2.41 5.35
C ARG A 29 -13.03 -2.93 4.10
N THR A 30 -13.66 -2.89 2.94
CA THR A 30 -13.04 -3.30 1.68
C THR A 30 -12.29 -2.15 1.01
N CYS A 31 -12.55 -0.89 1.42
CA CYS A 31 -11.87 0.30 0.94
C CYS A 31 -10.50 0.53 1.60
N SER A 32 -9.60 1.20 0.90
CA SER A 32 -8.28 1.62 1.42
C SER A 32 -8.39 2.71 2.48
N LEU A 33 -9.35 3.62 2.35
CA LEU A 33 -9.68 4.63 3.34
C LEU A 33 -11.11 4.41 3.86
N ARG A 34 -11.22 4.21 5.15
CA ARG A 34 -12.51 4.00 5.84
C ARG A 34 -12.82 5.18 6.73
N VAL A 35 -13.91 5.87 6.46
CA VAL A 35 -14.46 6.90 7.33
C VAL A 35 -15.37 6.24 8.35
N VAL A 36 -15.09 6.41 9.64
CA VAL A 36 -15.80 5.71 10.71
C VAL A 36 -15.93 6.57 11.97
N GLY A 37 -16.99 6.32 12.73
CA GLY A 37 -17.33 7.06 13.94
C GLY A 37 -18.30 8.21 13.67
N HIS A 38 -18.69 8.89 14.75
CA HIS A 38 -19.62 10.02 14.74
C HIS A 38 -19.16 11.10 15.70
N GLY A 39 -19.50 12.36 15.41
CA GLY A 39 -19.14 13.49 16.25
C GLY A 39 -17.64 13.51 16.57
N PRO A 40 -17.24 13.59 17.85
CA PRO A 40 -15.83 13.64 18.23
C PRO A 40 -15.02 12.37 17.94
N SER A 41 -15.67 11.24 17.64
CA SER A 41 -15.00 9.99 17.28
C SER A 41 -14.84 9.79 15.77
N LEU A 42 -15.34 10.73 14.94
CA LEU A 42 -15.19 10.66 13.49
C LEU A 42 -13.71 10.66 13.11
N ARG A 43 -13.30 9.70 12.30
CA ARG A 43 -11.92 9.55 11.84
C ARG A 43 -11.83 8.85 10.49
N VAL A 44 -10.69 9.00 9.86
CA VAL A 44 -10.30 8.25 8.67
C VAL A 44 -9.29 7.19 9.08
N GLU A 45 -9.56 5.93 8.74
CA GLU A 45 -8.61 4.83 8.87
C GLU A 45 -7.93 4.60 7.53
N ASN A 46 -6.61 4.73 7.47
CA ASN A 46 -5.83 4.21 6.36
C ASN A 46 -5.59 2.71 6.59
N ARG A 47 -6.13 1.87 5.74
CA ARG A 47 -6.13 0.41 5.88
C ARG A 47 -5.03 -0.27 5.04
N VAL A 48 -4.28 0.50 4.24
CA VAL A 48 -3.16 0.00 3.45
C VAL A 48 -1.99 -0.44 4.34
N PRO A 49 -1.54 0.32 5.37
CA PRO A 49 -0.41 -0.08 6.19
C PRO A 49 -0.64 -1.42 6.90
N GLY A 50 0.38 -2.28 6.91
CA GLY A 50 0.43 -3.51 7.70
C GLY A 50 1.02 -3.28 9.10
N ALA A 51 1.13 -4.35 9.90
CA ALA A 51 1.75 -4.28 11.23
C ALA A 51 3.30 -4.19 11.18
N ASP A 52 3.87 -4.42 10.02
CA ASP A 52 5.31 -4.45 9.74
C ASP A 52 5.86 -3.09 9.25
N VAL A 53 5.05 -2.04 9.29
CA VAL A 53 5.47 -0.68 8.90
C VAL A 53 6.26 0.01 10.01
N ASN A 54 7.13 0.92 9.61
CA ASN A 54 7.62 1.95 10.51
C ASN A 54 6.50 2.99 10.71
N PRO A 55 5.94 3.15 11.93
CA PRO A 55 4.79 4.01 12.16
C PRO A 55 5.10 5.50 11.89
N TYR A 56 6.32 5.95 12.09
CA TYR A 56 6.71 7.33 11.79
C TYR A 56 6.65 7.60 10.29
N LEU A 57 7.13 6.67 9.47
CA LEU A 57 7.09 6.79 8.01
C LEU A 57 5.67 6.68 7.47
N ALA A 58 4.86 5.80 8.04
CA ALA A 58 3.46 5.65 7.65
C ALA A 58 2.66 6.92 7.93
N ILE A 59 2.83 7.52 9.11
CA ILE A 59 2.20 8.78 9.49
C ILE A 59 2.69 9.93 8.61
N ALA A 60 4.00 10.02 8.36
CA ALA A 60 4.57 11.03 7.48
C ALA A 60 4.01 10.94 6.06
N ALA A 61 3.85 9.73 5.50
CA ALA A 61 3.26 9.52 4.20
C ALA A 61 1.77 9.90 4.16
N MET A 62 1.01 9.61 5.22
CA MET A 62 -0.39 10.06 5.33
C MET A 62 -0.49 11.58 5.38
N ALA A 63 0.36 12.24 6.19
CA ALA A 63 0.39 13.69 6.28
C ALA A 63 0.77 14.33 4.95
N ALA A 64 1.78 13.80 4.27
CA ALA A 64 2.20 14.27 2.94
C ALA A 64 1.07 14.17 1.90
N GLY A 65 0.36 13.04 1.86
CA GLY A 65 -0.79 12.86 0.98
C GLY A 65 -1.94 13.84 1.29
N ALA A 66 -2.24 14.05 2.58
CA ALA A 66 -3.27 15.00 3.00
C ALA A 66 -2.91 16.45 2.62
N VAL A 67 -1.66 16.88 2.90
CA VAL A 67 -1.16 18.21 2.51
C VAL A 67 -1.21 18.40 1.01
N HIS A 68 -0.77 17.39 0.23
CA HIS A 68 -0.83 17.44 -1.23
C HIS A 68 -2.27 17.63 -1.73
N GLY A 69 -3.22 16.84 -1.23
CA GLY A 69 -4.62 16.94 -1.63
C GLY A 69 -5.22 18.33 -1.34
N ILE A 70 -4.93 18.91 -0.17
CA ILE A 70 -5.39 20.23 0.22
C ILE A 70 -4.72 21.32 -0.66
N SER A 71 -3.40 21.26 -0.82
CA SER A 71 -2.63 22.29 -1.53
C SER A 71 -2.93 22.33 -3.02
N HIS A 72 -3.37 21.22 -3.61
CA HIS A 72 -3.74 21.11 -5.02
C HIS A 72 -5.26 21.13 -5.25
N GLU A 73 -6.03 21.37 -4.18
CA GLU A 73 -7.50 21.43 -4.26
C GLU A 73 -8.10 20.21 -4.98
N LEU A 74 -7.56 19.01 -4.70
CA LEU A 74 -8.00 17.79 -5.38
C LEU A 74 -9.46 17.49 -5.06
N SER A 75 -10.24 17.23 -6.11
CA SER A 75 -11.62 16.80 -5.96
C SER A 75 -11.71 15.43 -5.30
N LEU A 76 -12.59 15.30 -4.32
CA LEU A 76 -12.88 14.01 -3.71
C LEU A 76 -13.77 13.18 -4.66
N GLU A 77 -13.38 11.94 -4.90
CA GLU A 77 -14.21 10.98 -5.61
C GLU A 77 -15.51 10.67 -4.85
N GLU A 78 -16.50 10.14 -5.54
CA GLU A 78 -17.73 9.67 -4.89
C GLU A 78 -17.43 8.56 -3.88
N MET A 79 -18.18 8.59 -2.78
CA MET A 79 -18.09 7.58 -1.73
C MET A 79 -18.50 6.20 -2.27
N TYR A 80 -17.60 5.22 -2.13
CA TYR A 80 -17.87 3.87 -2.60
C TYR A 80 -18.67 3.07 -1.56
N ALA A 81 -19.85 2.59 -1.97
CA ALA A 81 -20.76 1.85 -1.11
C ALA A 81 -20.74 0.33 -1.34
N GLY A 82 -20.09 -0.14 -2.41
CA GLY A 82 -20.03 -1.55 -2.80
C GLY A 82 -18.88 -2.33 -2.14
N ASN A 83 -18.68 -3.56 -2.65
CA ASN A 83 -17.52 -4.37 -2.31
C ASN A 83 -16.32 -3.96 -3.18
N ALA A 84 -15.36 -3.24 -2.59
CA ALA A 84 -14.22 -2.71 -3.35
C ALA A 84 -13.27 -3.79 -3.89
N TYR A 85 -13.39 -5.04 -3.46
CA TYR A 85 -12.67 -6.16 -4.07
C TYR A 85 -13.16 -6.50 -5.49
N GLU A 86 -14.40 -6.12 -5.81
CA GLU A 86 -15.07 -6.41 -7.08
C GLU A 86 -15.07 -5.19 -8.03
N ASP A 87 -14.50 -4.06 -7.59
CA ASP A 87 -14.41 -2.85 -8.39
C ASP A 87 -13.26 -2.94 -9.40
N ALA A 88 -13.59 -3.31 -10.63
CA ALA A 88 -12.60 -3.44 -11.71
C ALA A 88 -12.08 -2.09 -12.23
N ASP A 89 -12.78 -0.99 -11.95
CA ASP A 89 -12.43 0.35 -12.44
C ASP A 89 -11.55 1.12 -11.45
N ALA A 90 -11.42 0.62 -10.23
CA ALA A 90 -10.58 1.27 -9.22
C ALA A 90 -9.09 1.10 -9.49
N PRO A 91 -8.27 2.12 -9.24
CA PRO A 91 -6.82 1.90 -9.14
C PRO A 91 -6.51 0.86 -8.07
N HIS A 92 -5.64 -0.09 -8.38
CA HIS A 92 -5.27 -1.14 -7.45
C HIS A 92 -4.09 -0.75 -6.56
N VAL A 93 -4.12 -1.23 -5.32
CA VAL A 93 -2.92 -1.27 -4.48
C VAL A 93 -1.93 -2.25 -5.11
N PRO A 94 -0.62 -1.91 -5.20
CA PRO A 94 0.37 -2.82 -5.74
C PRO A 94 0.32 -4.20 -5.06
N SER A 95 0.40 -5.26 -5.85
CA SER A 95 0.31 -6.64 -5.35
C SER A 95 1.67 -7.25 -5.00
N THR A 96 2.77 -6.59 -5.39
CA THR A 96 4.13 -7.01 -5.09
C THR A 96 5.02 -5.83 -4.69
N LEU A 97 6.11 -6.12 -3.96
CA LEU A 97 7.13 -5.10 -3.66
C LEU A 97 7.76 -4.54 -4.94
N ARG A 98 7.86 -5.35 -5.99
CA ARG A 98 8.42 -4.96 -7.30
C ARG A 98 7.55 -3.89 -7.97
N ASP A 99 6.24 -4.08 -8.01
CA ASP A 99 5.30 -3.12 -8.59
C ASP A 99 5.28 -1.81 -7.77
N ALA A 100 5.30 -1.95 -6.44
CA ALA A 100 5.33 -0.80 -5.54
C ALA A 100 6.63 0.01 -5.66
N LEU A 101 7.76 -0.64 -5.94
CA LEU A 101 9.04 0.02 -6.17
C LEU A 101 8.98 0.95 -7.40
N VAL A 102 8.40 0.47 -8.51
CA VAL A 102 8.22 1.29 -9.72
C VAL A 102 7.41 2.56 -9.41
N LEU A 103 6.26 2.39 -8.77
CA LEU A 103 5.41 3.53 -8.37
C LEU A 103 6.10 4.49 -7.40
N TRP A 104 6.94 3.97 -6.50
CA TRP A 104 7.70 4.79 -5.55
C TRP A 104 8.74 5.65 -6.26
N GLU A 105 9.47 5.08 -7.21
CA GLU A 105 10.53 5.77 -7.95
C GLU A 105 9.97 6.82 -8.91
N GLU A 106 8.78 6.61 -9.46
CA GLU A 106 8.10 7.53 -10.37
C GLU A 106 7.28 8.61 -9.64
N SER A 107 7.11 8.49 -8.31
CA SER A 107 6.25 9.37 -7.54
C SER A 107 6.84 10.77 -7.36
N GLU A 108 6.28 11.75 -8.07
CA GLU A 108 6.59 13.16 -7.85
C GLU A 108 6.19 13.62 -6.45
N LEU A 109 5.07 13.13 -5.92
CA LEU A 109 4.63 13.40 -4.56
C LEU A 109 5.66 12.91 -3.52
N ALA A 110 6.21 11.71 -3.69
CA ALA A 110 7.21 11.20 -2.78
C ALA A 110 8.48 12.06 -2.80
N ARG A 111 8.92 12.49 -3.98
CA ARG A 111 10.08 13.39 -4.13
C ARG A 111 9.83 14.76 -3.50
N ALA A 112 8.67 15.33 -3.75
CA ALA A 112 8.31 16.63 -3.18
C ALA A 112 8.20 16.59 -1.66
N ALA A 113 7.68 15.48 -1.09
CA ALA A 113 7.45 15.35 0.35
C ALA A 113 8.69 14.94 1.14
N PHE A 114 9.56 14.08 0.58
CA PHE A 114 10.65 13.44 1.31
C PHE A 114 12.04 13.76 0.74
N GLY A 115 12.11 14.31 -0.47
CA GLY A 115 13.35 14.58 -1.19
C GLY A 115 13.91 13.36 -1.93
N ASP A 116 14.76 13.61 -2.92
CA ASP A 116 15.34 12.59 -3.80
C ASP A 116 16.20 11.57 -3.03
N GLU A 117 16.94 12.01 -2.03
CA GLU A 117 17.79 11.12 -1.24
C GLU A 117 16.99 10.07 -0.47
N VAL A 118 15.86 10.46 0.12
CA VAL A 118 14.97 9.52 0.83
C VAL A 118 14.31 8.56 -0.15
N VAL A 119 13.87 9.06 -1.31
CA VAL A 119 13.29 8.21 -2.35
C VAL A 119 14.31 7.20 -2.85
N ALA A 120 15.53 7.61 -3.15
CA ALA A 120 16.61 6.75 -3.58
C ALA A 120 17.01 5.72 -2.50
N HIS A 121 17.06 6.12 -1.23
CA HIS A 121 17.39 5.23 -0.12
C HIS A 121 16.38 4.07 0.01
N TYR A 122 15.07 4.38 0.04
CA TYR A 122 14.04 3.35 0.17
C TYR A 122 13.88 2.52 -1.11
N ALA A 123 14.10 3.10 -2.28
CA ALA A 123 14.17 2.35 -3.53
C ALA A 123 15.32 1.33 -3.50
N ASN A 124 16.52 1.74 -3.05
CA ASN A 124 17.65 0.84 -2.91
C ASN A 124 17.38 -0.27 -1.88
N ASN A 125 16.77 0.06 -0.73
CA ASN A 125 16.39 -0.94 0.27
C ASN A 125 15.45 -2.00 -0.33
N ALA A 126 14.45 -1.59 -1.10
CA ALA A 126 13.55 -2.52 -1.78
C ALA A 126 14.26 -3.39 -2.83
N ARG A 127 15.24 -2.84 -3.58
CA ARG A 127 16.04 -3.61 -4.54
C ARG A 127 16.90 -4.67 -3.85
N VAL A 128 17.52 -4.32 -2.73
CA VAL A 128 18.34 -5.27 -1.94
C VAL A 128 17.47 -6.41 -1.41
N GLU A 129 16.30 -6.10 -0.88
CA GLU A 129 15.32 -7.10 -0.41
C GLU A 129 14.87 -8.02 -1.55
N LEU A 130 14.52 -7.45 -2.71
CA LEU A 130 14.12 -8.23 -3.89
C LEU A 130 15.26 -9.12 -4.40
N ALA A 131 16.48 -8.59 -4.47
CA ALA A 131 17.64 -9.38 -4.94
C ALA A 131 17.94 -10.55 -4.00
N ALA A 132 17.83 -10.34 -2.69
CA ALA A 132 18.02 -11.42 -1.71
C ALA A 132 16.92 -12.48 -1.80
N PHE A 133 15.67 -12.07 -1.99
CA PHE A 133 14.54 -12.99 -2.16
C PHE A 133 14.65 -13.79 -3.46
N ASP A 134 14.98 -13.14 -4.58
CA ASP A 134 15.11 -13.77 -5.89
C ASP A 134 16.25 -14.80 -5.94
N ALA A 135 17.26 -14.65 -5.07
CA ALA A 135 18.37 -15.59 -4.93
C ALA A 135 18.08 -16.74 -3.95
N ALA A 136 17.04 -16.62 -3.14
CA ALA A 136 16.71 -17.62 -2.14
C ALA A 136 15.85 -18.74 -2.74
N VAL A 137 16.18 -19.99 -2.39
CA VAL A 137 15.32 -21.15 -2.68
C VAL A 137 14.34 -21.30 -1.53
N THR A 138 13.04 -21.15 -1.82
CA THR A 138 11.97 -21.24 -0.82
C THR A 138 11.51 -22.67 -0.60
N ASP A 139 10.84 -22.92 0.54
CA ASP A 139 10.23 -24.22 0.84
C ASP A 139 9.21 -24.63 -0.23
N TRP A 140 8.54 -23.65 -0.86
CA TRP A 140 7.63 -23.92 -1.97
C TRP A 140 8.36 -24.52 -3.18
N GLU A 141 9.51 -23.99 -3.56
CA GLU A 141 10.31 -24.49 -4.68
C GLU A 141 10.89 -25.87 -4.36
N LEU A 142 11.39 -26.04 -3.14
CA LEU A 142 11.90 -27.34 -2.68
C LEU A 142 10.82 -28.42 -2.74
N LEU A 143 9.64 -28.19 -2.17
CA LEU A 143 8.53 -29.14 -2.17
C LEU A 143 8.08 -29.48 -3.60
N ARG A 144 7.97 -28.47 -4.48
CA ARG A 144 7.60 -28.72 -5.89
C ARG A 144 8.66 -29.51 -6.63
N GLY A 145 9.94 -29.24 -6.38
CA GLY A 145 11.04 -29.96 -7.03
C GLY A 145 11.05 -31.44 -6.69
N PHE A 146 10.84 -31.79 -5.41
CA PHE A 146 10.85 -33.20 -4.97
C PHE A 146 9.61 -34.00 -5.40
N GLU A 147 8.46 -33.35 -5.57
CA GLU A 147 7.22 -34.05 -5.91
C GLU A 147 6.97 -34.22 -7.42
N ARG A 148 7.70 -33.50 -8.27
CA ARG A 148 7.40 -33.40 -9.71
C ARG A 148 8.56 -33.67 -10.65
N LEU A 149 9.66 -34.19 -10.13
CA LEU A 149 10.80 -34.67 -10.93
C LEU A 149 10.60 -36.13 -11.37
#